data_f82957c251b533a35480788fe634e1d2
#
_entry.id   f82957c251b533a35480788fe634e1d2
#
_cell.length_a   1.000
_cell.length_b   1.000
_cell.length_c   1.000
_cell.angle_alpha   90.00
_cell.angle_beta   90.00
_cell.angle_gamma   90.00
#
_symmetry.space_group_name_H-M   'P 1'
#
loop_
_entity.id
_entity.type
_entity.pdbx_description
1 polymer ?
#
loop_
_entity_poly.entity_id
_entity_poly.type
_entity_poly.pdbx_seq_one_letter_code
_entity_poly.pdbx_strand_id
1 'polypeptide(L)'
;MANIRHVKIYHYPSLNSQSDKPPLVFVHGGYIQAAYWAVNFIPYFQAQGYDCHAMDLAGHGQSDGKQHIDQYGLDDYVQDVRLTVQNLARRPIIIGHSMGCVVTQRFLQQYPNQAQAAVFIAPVPPSGTGLSAFRLAMLIPDFFSELNHFFAGNPPTERTLNIMAKTYFSPDTDRSVILQTLPLIQPESNKAITEMATLPLPLNFVKPKLPVLFMGGSEDAVFSSALLSITALSWPNSKVTIIARAGHMLMLDPQWQQAAQQIKQWLQALPSTA
;
A
#
# COMPACT_ATOMS: atom_id res chain seq x y z
N MET A 1 7.65 -16.36 -27.01
CA MET A 1 8.16 -16.61 -25.66
C MET A 1 7.76 -15.41 -24.83
N ALA A 2 6.95 -15.58 -23.79
CA ALA A 2 6.63 -14.48 -22.89
C ALA A 2 7.94 -14.03 -22.24
N ASN A 3 8.32 -12.76 -22.38
CA ASN A 3 9.45 -12.19 -21.68
C ASN A 3 9.17 -12.36 -20.17
N ILE A 4 9.98 -13.19 -19.50
CA ILE A 4 9.88 -13.36 -18.05
C ILE A 4 10.35 -12.04 -17.45
N ARG A 5 9.39 -11.23 -16.99
CA ARG A 5 9.64 -9.96 -16.32
C ARG A 5 10.30 -10.21 -14.97
N HIS A 6 11.41 -9.55 -14.70
CA HIS A 6 12.05 -9.59 -13.40
C HIS A 6 11.35 -8.64 -12.43
N VAL A 7 10.79 -9.20 -11.35
CA VAL A 7 10.24 -8.46 -10.21
C VAL A 7 11.31 -8.39 -9.13
N LYS A 8 11.65 -7.19 -8.71
CA LYS A 8 12.59 -7.01 -7.60
C LYS A 8 11.90 -7.28 -6.28
N ILE A 9 12.34 -8.34 -5.61
CA ILE A 9 11.88 -8.72 -4.28
C ILE A 9 13.02 -8.47 -3.29
N TYR A 10 12.70 -7.79 -2.20
CA TYR A 10 13.59 -7.52 -1.08
C TYR A 10 13.23 -8.46 0.06
N HIS A 11 14.21 -9.13 0.63
CA HIS A 11 14.05 -9.94 1.83
C HIS A 11 14.78 -9.29 2.99
N TYR A 12 14.09 -9.09 4.09
CA TYR A 12 14.58 -8.55 5.34
C TYR A 12 14.34 -9.60 6.42
N PRO A 13 15.36 -10.43 6.75
CA PRO A 13 15.19 -11.54 7.69
C PRO A 13 14.86 -11.03 9.09
N SER A 14 14.12 -11.83 9.83
CA SER A 14 13.84 -11.60 11.25
C SER A 14 15.13 -11.41 12.04
N LEU A 15 15.14 -10.49 12.99
CA LEU A 15 16.25 -10.38 13.97
C LEU A 15 16.22 -11.49 15.02
N ASN A 16 15.14 -12.29 15.06
CA ASN A 16 15.06 -13.50 15.88
C ASN A 16 15.03 -14.74 14.98
N SER A 17 16.14 -15.43 14.86
CA SER A 17 16.32 -16.63 14.01
C SER A 17 15.45 -17.82 14.41
N GLN A 18 14.91 -17.85 15.63
CA GLN A 18 14.02 -18.91 16.13
C GLN A 18 12.53 -18.54 16.01
N SER A 19 12.20 -17.47 15.31
CA SER A 19 10.81 -17.04 15.19
C SER A 19 10.01 -17.94 14.26
N ASP A 20 8.88 -18.42 14.76
CA ASP A 20 7.89 -19.21 14.01
C ASP A 20 6.76 -18.38 13.40
N LYS A 21 6.92 -17.05 13.37
CA LYS A 21 5.89 -16.15 12.85
C LYS A 21 5.74 -16.30 11.33
N PRO A 22 4.52 -16.12 10.80
CA PRO A 22 4.34 -16.08 9.36
C PRO A 22 5.10 -14.88 8.75
N PRO A 23 5.64 -15.01 7.53
CA PRO A 23 6.30 -13.90 6.87
C PRO A 23 5.29 -12.77 6.57
N LEU A 24 5.77 -11.52 6.59
CA LEU A 24 5.02 -10.35 6.16
C LEU A 24 5.42 -9.98 4.73
N VAL A 25 4.43 -9.76 3.87
CA VAL A 25 4.63 -9.30 2.49
C VAL A 25 4.04 -7.91 2.33
N PHE A 26 4.87 -6.94 1.97
CA PHE A 26 4.49 -5.54 1.83
C PHE A 26 4.30 -5.16 0.37
N VAL A 27 3.10 -4.68 0.03
CA VAL A 27 2.71 -4.25 -1.32
C VAL A 27 2.52 -2.73 -1.33
N HIS A 28 3.35 -2.02 -2.10
CA HIS A 28 3.35 -0.57 -2.13
C HIS A 28 2.12 0.02 -2.86
N GLY A 29 1.86 1.30 -2.62
CA GLY A 29 0.84 2.10 -3.29
C GLY A 29 1.25 2.59 -4.67
N GLY A 30 0.35 3.32 -5.34
CA GLY A 30 0.67 4.00 -6.58
C GLY A 30 1.67 5.16 -6.38
N TYR A 31 2.38 5.49 -7.44
CA TYR A 31 3.35 6.59 -7.51
C TYR A 31 4.58 6.45 -6.61
N ILE A 32 4.81 5.30 -5.97
CA ILE A 32 5.90 5.07 -5.03
C ILE A 32 6.50 3.68 -5.23
N GLN A 33 7.58 3.34 -4.54
CA GLN A 33 8.29 2.06 -4.61
C GLN A 33 8.47 1.43 -3.22
N ALA A 34 8.84 0.14 -3.17
CA ALA A 34 8.93 -0.64 -1.93
C ALA A 34 9.84 -0.05 -0.85
N ALA A 35 10.82 0.77 -1.24
CA ALA A 35 11.82 1.31 -0.32
C ALA A 35 11.22 2.14 0.84
N TYR A 36 10.04 2.75 0.67
CA TYR A 36 9.42 3.50 1.76
C TYR A 36 9.00 2.63 2.96
N TRP A 37 8.76 1.34 2.75
CA TRP A 37 8.49 0.41 3.85
C TRP A 37 9.71 0.19 4.75
N ALA A 38 10.91 0.27 4.16
CA ALA A 38 12.17 0.07 4.87
C ALA A 38 12.55 1.25 5.78
N VAL A 39 11.88 2.39 5.70
CA VAL A 39 12.16 3.55 6.57
C VAL A 39 11.78 3.23 8.02
N ASN A 40 10.59 2.70 8.27
CA ASN A 40 10.08 2.50 9.62
C ASN A 40 9.47 1.09 9.84
N PHE A 41 8.54 0.65 8.97
CA PHE A 41 7.74 -0.55 9.22
C PHE A 41 8.58 -1.84 9.18
N ILE A 42 9.40 -2.02 8.16
CA ILE A 42 10.22 -3.23 8.04
C ILE A 42 11.17 -3.37 9.23
N PRO A 43 11.99 -2.37 9.61
CA PRO A 43 12.85 -2.49 10.80
C PRO A 43 12.06 -2.80 12.08
N TYR A 44 10.89 -2.17 12.25
CA TYR A 44 10.02 -2.44 13.40
C TYR A 44 9.59 -3.90 13.44
N PHE A 45 9.09 -4.46 12.34
CA PHE A 45 8.59 -5.83 12.31
C PHE A 45 9.72 -6.87 12.36
N GLN A 46 10.89 -6.59 11.77
CA GLN A 46 12.09 -7.43 11.96
C GLN A 46 12.46 -7.56 13.46
N ALA A 47 12.45 -6.43 14.18
CA ALA A 47 12.71 -6.42 15.63
C ALA A 47 11.62 -7.16 16.44
N GLN A 48 10.40 -7.29 15.88
CA GLN A 48 9.35 -8.12 16.46
C GLN A 48 9.41 -9.59 16.04
N GLY A 49 10.42 -10.02 15.32
CA GLY A 49 10.63 -11.40 14.94
C GLY A 49 9.89 -11.84 13.67
N TYR A 50 9.53 -10.94 12.77
CA TYR A 50 8.91 -11.26 11.47
C TYR A 50 9.96 -11.23 10.36
N ASP A 51 9.97 -12.26 9.51
CA ASP A 51 10.57 -12.15 8.18
C ASP A 51 9.71 -11.21 7.33
N CYS A 52 10.35 -10.20 6.73
CA CYS A 52 9.67 -9.21 5.92
C CYS A 52 10.11 -9.32 4.46
N HIS A 53 9.15 -9.29 3.56
CA HIS A 53 9.38 -9.25 2.12
C HIS A 53 8.66 -8.04 1.56
N ALA A 54 9.30 -7.30 0.66
CA ALA A 54 8.68 -6.23 -0.08
C ALA A 54 9.03 -6.40 -1.56
N MET A 55 8.16 -5.96 -2.46
CA MET A 55 8.46 -6.00 -3.88
C MET A 55 8.23 -4.63 -4.51
N ASP A 56 9.04 -4.32 -5.50
CA ASP A 56 8.69 -3.28 -6.46
C ASP A 56 7.77 -3.90 -7.51
N LEU A 57 6.56 -3.37 -7.68
CA LEU A 57 5.65 -3.79 -8.72
C LEU A 57 6.22 -3.48 -10.11
N ALA A 58 5.72 -4.11 -11.15
CA ALA A 58 6.17 -3.90 -12.53
C ALA A 58 6.25 -2.42 -12.90
N GLY A 59 7.37 -2.00 -13.48
CA GLY A 59 7.62 -0.60 -13.82
C GLY A 59 8.03 0.28 -12.66
N HIS A 60 8.09 -0.25 -11.43
CA HIS A 60 8.45 0.51 -10.22
C HIS A 60 9.83 0.12 -9.69
N GLY A 61 10.46 1.07 -8.99
CA GLY A 61 11.71 0.87 -8.26
C GLY A 61 12.81 0.22 -9.11
N GLN A 62 13.21 -1.00 -8.74
CA GLN A 62 14.22 -1.80 -9.45
C GLN A 62 13.62 -2.96 -10.25
N SER A 63 12.29 -3.05 -10.35
CA SER A 63 11.63 -4.02 -11.24
C SER A 63 11.71 -3.57 -12.69
N ASP A 64 11.64 -4.57 -13.60
CA ASP A 64 11.62 -4.32 -15.05
C ASP A 64 10.37 -3.56 -15.49
N GLY A 65 10.46 -2.94 -16.66
CA GLY A 65 9.29 -2.42 -17.37
C GLY A 65 9.01 -0.94 -17.21
N LYS A 66 9.95 -0.13 -16.68
CA LYS A 66 9.78 1.32 -16.51
C LYS A 66 9.37 2.03 -17.82
N GLN A 67 9.98 1.65 -18.96
CA GLN A 67 9.68 2.23 -20.27
C GLN A 67 8.29 1.85 -20.79
N HIS A 68 7.64 0.87 -20.18
CA HIS A 68 6.35 0.32 -20.58
C HIS A 68 5.34 0.31 -19.45
N ILE A 69 5.51 1.20 -18.46
CA ILE A 69 4.70 1.22 -17.24
C ILE A 69 3.21 1.28 -17.56
N ASP A 70 2.81 2.05 -18.57
CA ASP A 70 1.40 2.20 -19.02
C ASP A 70 0.77 0.93 -19.59
N GLN A 71 1.55 -0.11 -19.84
CA GLN A 71 1.03 -1.40 -20.29
C GLN A 71 0.57 -2.29 -19.14
N TYR A 72 1.03 -2.00 -17.90
CA TYR A 72 0.69 -2.78 -16.71
C TYR A 72 -0.62 -2.32 -16.09
N GLY A 73 -1.51 -3.27 -15.83
CA GLY A 73 -2.73 -3.06 -15.06
C GLY A 73 -2.65 -3.72 -13.69
N LEU A 74 -3.72 -3.63 -12.94
CA LEU A 74 -3.80 -4.21 -11.59
C LEU A 74 -3.60 -5.73 -11.58
N ASP A 75 -4.00 -6.44 -12.65
CA ASP A 75 -3.80 -7.89 -12.74
C ASP A 75 -2.34 -8.27 -13.01
N ASP A 76 -1.56 -7.42 -13.69
CA ASP A 76 -0.11 -7.59 -13.79
C ASP A 76 0.56 -7.46 -12.42
N TYR A 77 0.12 -6.50 -11.61
CA TYR A 77 0.59 -6.32 -10.23
C TYR A 77 0.17 -7.49 -9.31
N VAL A 78 -0.98 -8.10 -9.54
CA VAL A 78 -1.38 -9.34 -8.87
C VAL A 78 -0.40 -10.48 -9.15
N GLN A 79 0.11 -10.60 -10.38
CA GLN A 79 1.13 -11.60 -10.70
C GLN A 79 2.46 -11.33 -9.99
N ASP A 80 2.83 -10.06 -9.76
CA ASP A 80 4.04 -9.72 -8.98
C ASP A 80 3.92 -10.15 -7.52
N VAL A 81 2.74 -9.94 -6.91
CA VAL A 81 2.44 -10.48 -5.57
C VAL A 81 2.50 -11.99 -5.57
N ARG A 82 1.93 -12.66 -6.58
CA ARG A 82 1.97 -14.12 -6.71
C ARG A 82 3.41 -14.63 -6.79
N LEU A 83 4.25 -14.03 -7.63
CA LEU A 83 5.67 -14.39 -7.75
C LEU A 83 6.41 -14.28 -6.42
N THR A 84 6.06 -13.27 -5.61
CA THR A 84 6.66 -13.11 -4.28
C THR A 84 6.17 -14.20 -3.33
N VAL A 85 4.86 -14.43 -3.26
CA VAL A 85 4.23 -15.35 -2.29
C VAL A 85 4.57 -16.82 -2.56
N GLN A 86 4.60 -17.24 -3.82
CA GLN A 86 4.84 -18.65 -4.19
C GLN A 86 6.22 -19.19 -3.78
N ASN A 87 7.20 -18.31 -3.52
CA ASN A 87 8.54 -18.66 -3.10
C ASN A 87 8.71 -18.72 -1.58
N LEU A 88 7.65 -18.43 -0.82
CA LEU A 88 7.67 -18.46 0.64
C LEU A 88 7.36 -19.87 1.17
N ALA A 89 8.13 -20.30 2.17
CA ALA A 89 7.92 -21.61 2.80
C ALA A 89 6.57 -21.73 3.55
N ARG A 90 6.02 -20.58 3.97
CA ARG A 90 4.75 -20.50 4.72
C ARG A 90 3.86 -19.41 4.13
N ARG A 91 2.54 -19.60 4.26
CA ARG A 91 1.56 -18.59 3.83
C ARG A 91 1.80 -17.28 4.58
N PRO A 92 1.98 -16.13 3.88
CA PRO A 92 2.25 -14.86 4.50
C PRO A 92 1.00 -14.19 5.07
N ILE A 93 1.25 -13.11 5.79
CA ILE A 93 0.29 -12.03 6.00
C ILE A 93 0.66 -10.90 5.04
N ILE A 94 -0.30 -10.43 4.25
CA ILE A 94 -0.02 -9.41 3.22
C ILE A 94 -0.47 -8.04 3.73
N ILE A 95 0.43 -7.07 3.65
CA ILE A 95 0.22 -5.68 4.07
C ILE A 95 0.24 -4.81 2.81
N GLY A 96 -0.93 -4.37 2.38
CA GLY A 96 -1.07 -3.46 1.24
C GLY A 96 -1.28 -2.01 1.69
N HIS A 97 -0.78 -1.06 0.89
CA HIS A 97 -1.04 0.36 1.06
C HIS A 97 -1.70 0.94 -0.19
N SER A 98 -2.76 1.73 -0.03
CA SER A 98 -3.41 2.47 -1.12
C SER A 98 -3.74 1.56 -2.32
N MET A 99 -3.19 1.78 -3.51
CA MET A 99 -3.30 0.88 -4.68
C MET A 99 -2.91 -0.57 -4.33
N GLY A 100 -1.86 -0.77 -3.53
CA GLY A 100 -1.43 -2.11 -3.08
C GLY A 100 -2.52 -2.86 -2.31
N CYS A 101 -3.49 -2.17 -1.71
CA CYS A 101 -4.67 -2.81 -1.12
C CYS A 101 -5.58 -3.42 -2.21
N VAL A 102 -5.79 -2.73 -3.33
CA VAL A 102 -6.59 -3.26 -4.45
C VAL A 102 -5.90 -4.48 -5.06
N VAL A 103 -4.59 -4.37 -5.30
CA VAL A 103 -3.77 -5.48 -5.80
C VAL A 103 -3.87 -6.68 -4.85
N THR A 104 -3.71 -6.46 -3.55
CA THR A 104 -3.83 -7.52 -2.53
C THR A 104 -5.25 -8.11 -2.50
N GLN A 105 -6.29 -7.29 -2.57
CA GLN A 105 -7.68 -7.77 -2.62
C GLN A 105 -7.92 -8.68 -3.83
N ARG A 106 -7.48 -8.27 -5.03
CA ARG A 106 -7.56 -9.09 -6.24
C ARG A 106 -6.75 -10.37 -6.12
N PHE A 107 -5.53 -10.29 -5.55
CA PHE A 107 -4.71 -11.48 -5.29
C PHE A 107 -5.45 -12.48 -4.40
N LEU A 108 -6.03 -12.04 -3.28
CA LEU A 108 -6.77 -12.90 -2.35
C LEU A 108 -8.03 -13.52 -2.99
N GLN A 109 -8.64 -12.84 -3.97
CA GLN A 109 -9.78 -13.37 -4.72
C GLN A 109 -9.36 -14.43 -5.72
N GLN A 110 -8.26 -14.21 -6.44
CA GLN A 110 -7.73 -15.16 -7.44
C GLN A 110 -7.03 -16.35 -6.76
N TYR A 111 -6.43 -16.13 -5.59
CA TYR A 111 -5.63 -17.12 -4.85
C TYR A 111 -6.01 -17.17 -3.37
N PRO A 112 -7.25 -17.60 -3.01
CA PRO A 112 -7.83 -17.42 -1.67
C PRO A 112 -7.08 -18.15 -0.54
N ASN A 113 -6.27 -19.18 -0.87
CA ASN A 113 -5.54 -19.98 0.12
C ASN A 113 -4.05 -19.63 0.22
N GLN A 114 -3.60 -18.55 -0.43
CA GLN A 114 -2.19 -18.20 -0.49
C GLN A 114 -1.73 -17.22 0.60
N ALA A 115 -2.65 -16.73 1.44
CA ALA A 115 -2.33 -15.88 2.59
C ALA A 115 -3.14 -16.32 3.82
N GLN A 116 -2.64 -15.97 5.01
CA GLN A 116 -3.33 -16.26 6.29
C GLN A 116 -4.24 -15.11 6.71
N ALA A 117 -3.81 -13.89 6.47
CA ALA A 117 -4.50 -12.66 6.85
C ALA A 117 -4.05 -11.50 5.95
N ALA A 118 -4.73 -10.36 6.02
CA ALA A 118 -4.31 -9.15 5.32
C ALA A 118 -4.47 -7.89 6.17
N VAL A 119 -3.60 -6.90 5.92
CA VAL A 119 -3.73 -5.55 6.45
C VAL A 119 -3.85 -4.59 5.28
N PHE A 120 -4.91 -3.79 5.27
CA PHE A 120 -5.16 -2.77 4.25
C PHE A 120 -4.98 -1.39 4.86
N ILE A 121 -3.90 -0.70 4.49
CA ILE A 121 -3.56 0.64 4.97
C ILE A 121 -4.03 1.66 3.94
N ALA A 122 -4.88 2.61 4.36
CA ALA A 122 -5.45 3.64 3.49
C ALA A 122 -6.01 3.07 2.15
N PRO A 123 -6.90 2.05 2.20
CA PRO A 123 -7.33 1.34 1.01
C PRO A 123 -8.17 2.21 0.08
N VAL A 124 -8.04 2.00 -1.22
CA VAL A 124 -8.97 2.52 -2.23
C VAL A 124 -10.38 2.04 -1.91
N PRO A 125 -11.38 2.95 -1.86
CA PRO A 125 -12.76 2.57 -1.56
C PRO A 125 -13.38 1.73 -2.70
N PRO A 126 -14.45 0.95 -2.41
CA PRO A 126 -15.13 0.12 -3.42
C PRO A 126 -15.68 0.90 -4.61
N SER A 127 -15.95 2.20 -4.43
CA SER A 127 -16.37 3.11 -5.50
C SER A 127 -15.24 3.53 -6.45
N GLY A 128 -14.02 3.06 -6.22
CA GLY A 128 -12.83 3.49 -6.95
C GLY A 128 -12.31 4.88 -6.53
N THR A 129 -11.33 5.38 -7.28
CA THR A 129 -10.64 6.65 -6.97
C THR A 129 -11.30 7.88 -7.55
N GLY A 130 -12.29 7.75 -8.45
CA GLY A 130 -12.87 8.88 -9.18
C GLY A 130 -13.41 10.00 -8.27
N LEU A 131 -14.20 9.65 -7.25
CA LEU A 131 -14.75 10.61 -6.29
C LEU A 131 -13.63 11.27 -5.44
N SER A 132 -12.62 10.50 -5.05
CA SER A 132 -11.47 11.02 -4.29
C SER A 132 -10.62 11.97 -5.15
N ALA A 133 -10.41 11.64 -6.42
CA ALA A 133 -9.71 12.52 -7.36
C ALA A 133 -10.47 13.85 -7.56
N PHE A 134 -11.79 13.79 -7.72
CA PHE A 134 -12.63 14.99 -7.78
C PHE A 134 -12.54 15.83 -6.50
N ARG A 135 -12.62 15.18 -5.32
CA ARG A 135 -12.45 15.86 -4.03
C ARG A 135 -11.08 16.54 -3.92
N LEU A 136 -9.98 15.86 -4.31
CA LEU A 136 -8.64 16.43 -4.31
C LEU A 136 -8.55 17.64 -5.24
N ALA A 137 -9.10 17.58 -6.44
CA ALA A 137 -9.14 18.70 -7.37
C ALA A 137 -9.89 19.93 -6.80
N MET A 138 -10.93 19.70 -5.98
CA MET A 138 -11.66 20.78 -5.32
C MET A 138 -10.92 21.36 -4.11
N LEU A 139 -10.27 20.52 -3.31
CA LEU A 139 -9.57 20.93 -2.07
C LEU A 139 -8.15 21.45 -2.34
N ILE A 140 -7.49 20.91 -3.36
CA ILE A 140 -6.12 21.21 -3.76
C ILE A 140 -6.09 21.37 -5.29
N PRO A 141 -6.59 22.51 -5.85
CA PRO A 141 -6.79 22.66 -7.29
C PRO A 141 -5.56 22.42 -8.15
N ASP A 142 -4.39 22.70 -7.60
CA ASP A 142 -3.11 22.55 -8.32
C ASP A 142 -2.47 21.16 -8.17
N PHE A 143 -3.11 20.23 -7.45
CA PHE A 143 -2.54 18.91 -7.17
C PHE A 143 -2.08 18.19 -8.44
N PHE A 144 -2.97 18.06 -9.42
CA PHE A 144 -2.64 17.33 -10.65
C PHE A 144 -1.61 18.05 -11.52
N SER A 145 -1.65 19.39 -11.58
CA SER A 145 -0.69 20.17 -12.36
C SER A 145 0.72 20.09 -11.76
N GLU A 146 0.86 20.15 -10.44
CA GLU A 146 2.13 20.02 -9.74
C GLU A 146 2.70 18.59 -9.83
N LEU A 147 1.83 17.58 -9.74
CA LEU A 147 2.22 16.19 -9.91
C LEU A 147 2.76 15.94 -11.32
N ASN A 148 2.06 16.43 -12.35
CA ASN A 148 2.50 16.34 -13.74
C ASN A 148 3.80 17.11 -13.97
N HIS A 149 3.97 18.32 -13.39
CA HIS A 149 5.21 19.09 -13.45
C HIS A 149 6.40 18.30 -12.88
N PHE A 150 6.20 17.68 -11.72
CA PHE A 150 7.22 16.85 -11.06
C PHE A 150 7.57 15.61 -11.91
N PHE A 151 6.58 14.89 -12.45
CA PHE A 151 6.83 13.71 -13.30
C PHE A 151 7.41 14.03 -14.67
N ALA A 152 7.28 15.26 -15.14
CA ALA A 152 8.00 15.76 -16.33
C ALA A 152 9.52 15.96 -16.10
N GLY A 153 10.01 15.63 -14.90
CA GLY A 153 11.43 15.72 -14.54
C GLY A 153 11.87 17.10 -14.03
N ASN A 154 10.90 17.99 -13.76
CA ASN A 154 11.23 19.29 -13.18
C ASN A 154 11.54 19.16 -11.67
N PRO A 155 12.43 19.98 -11.12
CA PRO A 155 12.74 19.97 -9.71
C PRO A 155 11.49 20.37 -8.88
N PRO A 156 11.28 19.75 -7.70
CA PRO A 156 10.19 20.12 -6.83
C PRO A 156 10.33 21.57 -6.34
N THR A 157 9.23 22.32 -6.46
CA THR A 157 9.11 23.68 -5.94
C THR A 157 8.60 23.68 -4.51
N GLU A 158 8.63 24.83 -3.82
CA GLU A 158 7.95 25.00 -2.53
C GLU A 158 6.45 24.66 -2.62
N ARG A 159 5.84 24.98 -3.75
CA ARG A 159 4.44 24.65 -4.02
C ARG A 159 4.23 23.13 -4.12
N THR A 160 5.10 22.44 -4.86
CA THR A 160 5.10 20.96 -4.95
C THR A 160 5.17 20.33 -3.56
N LEU A 161 6.11 20.77 -2.71
CA LEU A 161 6.29 20.26 -1.35
C LEU A 161 5.07 20.49 -0.48
N ASN A 162 4.49 21.68 -0.53
CA ASN A 162 3.29 22.03 0.25
C ASN A 162 2.06 21.21 -0.19
N ILE A 163 1.92 20.94 -1.48
CA ILE A 163 0.84 20.12 -2.02
C ILE A 163 1.03 18.65 -1.60
N MET A 164 2.24 18.12 -1.70
CA MET A 164 2.58 16.77 -1.24
C MET A 164 2.29 16.61 0.27
N ALA A 165 2.72 17.58 1.08
CA ALA A 165 2.46 17.62 2.51
C ALA A 165 0.96 17.52 2.79
N LYS A 166 0.16 18.41 2.21
CA LYS A 166 -1.29 18.49 2.44
C LYS A 166 -2.05 17.25 1.94
N THR A 167 -1.53 16.58 0.91
CA THR A 167 -2.22 15.44 0.30
C THR A 167 -1.94 14.14 1.03
N TYR A 168 -0.68 13.90 1.34
CA TYR A 168 -0.22 12.57 1.75
C TYR A 168 0.15 12.45 3.22
N PHE A 169 0.44 13.56 3.88
CA PHE A 169 0.96 13.56 5.23
C PHE A 169 0.03 14.29 6.20
N SER A 170 0.22 14.02 7.49
CA SER A 170 -0.44 14.80 8.54
C SER A 170 0.16 16.19 8.67
N PRO A 171 -0.58 17.17 9.22
CA PRO A 171 -0.06 18.52 9.46
C PRO A 171 1.17 18.57 10.39
N ASP A 172 1.37 17.52 11.20
CA ASP A 172 2.49 17.42 12.15
C ASP A 172 3.77 16.83 11.52
N THR A 173 3.73 16.42 10.26
CA THR A 173 4.86 15.77 9.60
C THR A 173 5.97 16.77 9.33
N ASP A 174 7.17 16.47 9.82
CA ASP A 174 8.34 17.30 9.58
C ASP A 174 8.66 17.36 8.08
N ARG A 175 9.04 18.55 7.61
CA ARG A 175 9.39 18.79 6.20
C ARG A 175 10.53 17.88 5.72
N SER A 176 11.46 17.50 6.58
CA SER A 176 12.54 16.59 6.25
C SER A 176 12.06 15.22 5.81
N VAL A 177 10.96 14.71 6.39
CA VAL A 177 10.32 13.44 6.00
C VAL A 177 9.78 13.54 4.57
N ILE A 178 9.14 14.66 4.24
CA ILE A 178 8.60 14.91 2.89
C ILE A 178 9.75 14.94 1.87
N LEU A 179 10.82 15.68 2.17
CA LEU A 179 12.00 15.75 1.30
C LEU A 179 12.68 14.39 1.10
N GLN A 180 12.76 13.56 2.15
CA GLN A 180 13.31 12.20 2.06
C GLN A 180 12.40 11.25 1.26
N THR A 181 11.10 11.54 1.17
CA THR A 181 10.15 10.74 0.39
C THR A 181 10.22 11.03 -1.10
N LEU A 182 10.57 12.25 -1.50
CA LEU A 182 10.57 12.66 -2.91
C LEU A 182 11.35 11.72 -3.85
N PRO A 183 12.56 11.24 -3.50
CA PRO A 183 13.30 10.32 -4.38
C PRO A 183 12.63 8.95 -4.56
N LEU A 184 11.65 8.63 -3.73
CA LEU A 184 10.90 7.37 -3.80
C LEU A 184 9.64 7.49 -4.67
N ILE A 185 9.25 8.73 -5.01
CA ILE A 185 8.08 9.00 -5.85
C ILE A 185 8.46 8.84 -7.31
N GLN A 186 7.58 8.20 -8.06
CA GLN A 186 7.77 7.91 -9.48
C GLN A 186 6.43 7.89 -10.23
N PRO A 187 6.42 7.93 -11.58
CA PRO A 187 5.20 7.79 -12.37
C PRO A 187 4.47 6.47 -12.07
N GLU A 188 3.14 6.50 -12.22
CA GLU A 188 2.29 5.32 -12.14
C GLU A 188 1.66 5.00 -13.50
N SER A 189 1.29 3.76 -13.72
CA SER A 189 0.60 3.30 -14.92
C SER A 189 -0.75 3.99 -15.13
N ASN A 190 -0.94 4.64 -16.27
CA ASN A 190 -2.23 5.20 -16.68
C ASN A 190 -3.32 4.13 -16.77
N LYS A 191 -2.97 2.90 -17.16
CA LYS A 191 -3.89 1.75 -17.18
C LYS A 191 -4.34 1.40 -15.75
N ALA A 192 -3.41 1.26 -14.80
CA ALA A 192 -3.75 0.96 -13.41
C ALA A 192 -4.58 2.07 -12.76
N ILE A 193 -4.23 3.35 -13.02
CA ILE A 193 -5.02 4.51 -12.57
C ILE A 193 -6.45 4.45 -13.11
N THR A 194 -6.61 4.19 -14.42
CA THR A 194 -7.92 4.09 -15.08
C THR A 194 -8.73 2.93 -14.51
N GLU A 195 -8.09 1.78 -14.32
CA GLU A 195 -8.73 0.62 -13.69
C GLU A 195 -9.18 0.92 -12.26
N MET A 196 -8.41 1.65 -11.47
CA MET A 196 -8.81 2.07 -10.12
C MET A 196 -9.94 3.12 -10.13
N ALA A 197 -9.98 3.99 -11.13
CA ALA A 197 -10.99 5.04 -11.22
C ALA A 197 -12.38 4.51 -11.64
N THR A 198 -12.39 3.51 -12.52
CA THR A 198 -13.59 3.05 -13.24
C THR A 198 -14.17 1.75 -12.69
N LEU A 199 -13.40 1.02 -11.88
CA LEU A 199 -13.88 -0.25 -11.35
C LEU A 199 -14.79 -0.02 -10.14
N PRO A 200 -16.09 -0.26 -10.26
CA PRO A 200 -16.82 -0.78 -9.12
C PRO A 200 -16.17 -2.12 -8.80
N LEU A 201 -15.56 -2.25 -7.63
CA LEU A 201 -15.24 -3.61 -7.12
C LEU A 201 -16.56 -4.37 -7.20
N PRO A 202 -16.65 -5.46 -7.98
CA PRO A 202 -17.91 -6.13 -8.17
C PRO A 202 -18.49 -6.48 -6.82
N LEU A 203 -19.71 -6.02 -6.55
CA LEU A 203 -20.46 -6.29 -5.32
C LEU A 203 -20.67 -7.80 -5.07
N ASN A 204 -20.46 -8.61 -6.12
CA ASN A 204 -20.71 -10.04 -6.14
C ASN A 204 -19.45 -10.92 -5.90
N PHE A 205 -18.31 -10.34 -5.51
CA PHE A 205 -17.16 -11.16 -5.14
C PHE A 205 -17.38 -11.84 -3.80
N VAL A 206 -17.25 -13.18 -3.81
CA VAL A 206 -17.08 -13.95 -2.59
C VAL A 206 -15.77 -13.50 -1.95
N LYS A 207 -15.87 -12.69 -0.89
CA LYS A 207 -14.72 -12.27 -0.13
C LYS A 207 -14.08 -13.46 0.58
N PRO A 208 -12.75 -13.62 0.55
CA PRO A 208 -12.10 -14.67 1.33
C PRO A 208 -12.43 -14.53 2.82
N LYS A 209 -12.64 -15.66 3.50
CA LYS A 209 -12.98 -15.69 4.94
C LYS A 209 -11.77 -15.54 5.85
N LEU A 210 -10.67 -14.94 5.37
CA LEU A 210 -9.49 -14.68 6.19
C LEU A 210 -9.67 -13.42 7.05
N PRO A 211 -8.96 -13.30 8.18
CA PRO A 211 -8.95 -12.08 8.99
C PRO A 211 -8.37 -10.90 8.21
N VAL A 212 -8.99 -9.72 8.33
CA VAL A 212 -8.52 -8.49 7.69
C VAL A 212 -8.53 -7.33 8.67
N LEU A 213 -7.41 -6.60 8.73
CA LEU A 213 -7.34 -5.31 9.41
C LEU A 213 -7.41 -4.19 8.38
N PHE A 214 -8.38 -3.30 8.53
CA PHE A 214 -8.45 -2.03 7.81
C PHE A 214 -7.87 -0.92 8.68
N MET A 215 -6.93 -0.15 8.15
CA MET A 215 -6.28 0.94 8.88
C MET A 215 -6.23 2.19 8.02
N GLY A 216 -6.49 3.35 8.61
CA GLY A 216 -6.39 4.66 7.95
C GLY A 216 -6.06 5.76 8.93
N GLY A 217 -5.64 6.90 8.42
CA GLY A 217 -5.40 8.11 9.19
C GLY A 217 -6.66 8.98 9.31
N SER A 218 -6.82 9.71 10.43
CA SER A 218 -7.93 10.67 10.55
C SER A 218 -7.76 11.90 9.67
N GLU A 219 -6.51 12.22 9.28
CA GLU A 219 -6.15 13.37 8.44
C GLU A 219 -5.86 12.97 6.98
N ASP A 220 -6.24 11.75 6.57
CA ASP A 220 -6.06 11.29 5.19
C ASP A 220 -6.92 12.14 4.23
N ALA A 221 -6.23 12.97 3.44
CA ALA A 221 -6.90 13.82 2.44
C ALA A 221 -7.30 13.03 1.18
N VAL A 222 -6.66 11.88 0.91
CA VAL A 222 -6.94 11.03 -0.25
C VAL A 222 -8.20 10.19 0.00
N PHE A 223 -8.23 9.42 1.10
CA PHE A 223 -9.35 8.56 1.46
C PHE A 223 -9.79 8.81 2.90
N SER A 224 -10.96 9.40 3.08
CA SER A 224 -11.45 9.72 4.42
C SER A 224 -11.69 8.47 5.27
N SER A 225 -11.61 8.63 6.59
CA SER A 225 -11.91 7.57 7.57
C SER A 225 -13.34 7.00 7.45
N ALA A 226 -14.29 7.80 6.96
CA ALA A 226 -15.65 7.34 6.67
C ALA A 226 -15.66 6.32 5.52
N LEU A 227 -14.90 6.57 4.44
CA LEU A 227 -14.76 5.63 3.32
C LEU A 227 -14.07 4.34 3.76
N LEU A 228 -13.08 4.41 4.66
CA LEU A 228 -12.44 3.24 5.25
C LEU A 228 -13.47 2.33 5.94
N SER A 229 -14.31 2.89 6.79
CA SER A 229 -15.34 2.14 7.52
C SER A 229 -16.35 1.48 6.57
N ILE A 230 -16.80 2.21 5.53
CA ILE A 230 -17.69 1.66 4.49
C ILE A 230 -17.01 0.52 3.73
N THR A 231 -15.73 0.67 3.38
CA THR A 231 -14.95 -0.37 2.69
C THR A 231 -14.89 -1.66 3.49
N ALA A 232 -14.66 -1.54 4.81
CA ALA A 232 -14.55 -2.67 5.72
C ALA A 232 -15.86 -3.46 5.86
N LEU A 233 -17.04 -2.82 5.74
CA LEU A 233 -18.34 -3.49 5.83
C LEU A 233 -18.51 -4.62 4.80
N SER A 234 -17.80 -4.54 3.68
CA SER A 234 -17.85 -5.59 2.65
C SER A 234 -17.03 -6.84 2.99
N TRP A 235 -16.28 -6.85 4.12
CA TRP A 235 -15.41 -7.96 4.53
C TRP A 235 -15.90 -8.59 5.83
N PRO A 236 -16.29 -9.89 5.84
CA PRO A 236 -17.00 -10.52 6.96
C PRO A 236 -16.17 -10.62 8.26
N ASN A 237 -14.83 -10.76 8.14
CA ASN A 237 -13.92 -10.92 9.27
C ASN A 237 -12.97 -9.72 9.41
N SER A 238 -13.50 -8.51 9.23
CA SER A 238 -12.69 -7.29 9.28
C SER A 238 -12.72 -6.62 10.65
N LYS A 239 -11.59 -5.97 10.97
CA LYS A 239 -11.46 -4.99 12.05
C LYS A 239 -11.04 -3.65 11.45
N VAL A 240 -11.54 -2.55 11.98
CA VAL A 240 -11.17 -1.18 11.56
C VAL A 240 -10.38 -0.51 12.67
N THR A 241 -9.31 0.17 12.30
CA THR A 241 -8.51 1.01 13.21
C THR A 241 -8.21 2.33 12.51
N ILE A 242 -8.54 3.44 13.16
CA ILE A 242 -8.22 4.80 12.68
C ILE A 242 -7.13 5.35 13.58
N ILE A 243 -6.02 5.78 12.97
CA ILE A 243 -4.90 6.42 13.66
C ILE A 243 -5.16 7.93 13.67
N ALA A 244 -5.34 8.46 14.88
CA ALA A 244 -5.55 9.89 15.07
C ALA A 244 -4.34 10.70 14.60
N ARG A 245 -4.59 11.84 13.94
CA ARG A 245 -3.57 12.77 13.44
C ARG A 245 -2.60 12.17 12.42
N ALA A 246 -2.96 11.08 11.74
CA ALA A 246 -2.18 10.47 10.68
C ALA A 246 -2.80 10.77 9.30
N GLY A 247 -1.96 10.98 8.29
CA GLY A 247 -2.35 11.18 6.90
C GLY A 247 -2.41 9.88 6.11
N HIS A 248 -2.27 9.99 4.78
CA HIS A 248 -2.30 8.85 3.86
C HIS A 248 -1.07 7.94 4.01
N MET A 249 0.10 8.54 4.22
CA MET A 249 1.39 7.85 4.35
C MET A 249 1.68 7.44 5.80
N LEU A 250 0.76 6.68 6.43
CA LEU A 250 0.83 6.29 7.84
C LEU A 250 2.20 5.74 8.26
N MET A 251 2.88 5.02 7.38
CA MET A 251 4.18 4.39 7.67
C MET A 251 5.34 5.39 7.75
N LEU A 252 5.14 6.62 7.28
CA LEU A 252 6.12 7.72 7.29
C LEU A 252 5.69 8.88 8.20
N ASP A 253 4.42 8.97 8.57
CA ASP A 253 3.89 10.00 9.46
C ASP A 253 4.48 9.89 10.89
N PRO A 254 4.46 10.95 11.70
CA PRO A 254 4.89 10.90 13.10
C PRO A 254 4.20 9.81 13.93
N GLN A 255 2.99 9.41 13.56
CA GLN A 255 2.20 8.36 14.22
C GLN A 255 2.53 6.94 13.75
N TRP A 256 3.56 6.73 12.93
CA TRP A 256 3.90 5.43 12.37
C TRP A 256 4.08 4.33 13.43
N GLN A 257 4.67 4.68 14.59
CA GLN A 257 4.87 3.72 15.68
C GLN A 257 3.54 3.23 16.24
N GLN A 258 2.56 4.13 16.40
CA GLN A 258 1.21 3.76 16.84
C GLN A 258 0.55 2.83 15.82
N ALA A 259 0.65 3.14 14.52
CA ALA A 259 0.14 2.29 13.45
C ALA A 259 0.77 0.90 13.47
N ALA A 260 2.10 0.82 13.53
CA ALA A 260 2.83 -0.45 13.58
C ALA A 260 2.49 -1.26 14.84
N GLN A 261 2.32 -0.61 16.00
CA GLN A 261 1.93 -1.26 17.25
C GLN A 261 0.52 -1.83 17.17
N GLN A 262 -0.44 -1.12 16.58
CA GLN A 262 -1.81 -1.62 16.37
C GLN A 262 -1.83 -2.84 15.43
N ILE A 263 -1.04 -2.83 14.36
CA ILE A 263 -0.87 -3.99 13.48
C ILE A 263 -0.29 -5.15 14.29
N LYS A 264 0.80 -4.95 15.04
CA LYS A 264 1.41 -5.99 15.88
C LYS A 264 0.41 -6.62 16.85
N GLN A 265 -0.35 -5.80 17.58
CA GLN A 265 -1.36 -6.28 18.53
C GLN A 265 -2.42 -7.13 17.83
N TRP A 266 -2.87 -6.69 16.65
CA TRP A 266 -3.83 -7.44 15.86
C TRP A 266 -3.24 -8.78 15.36
N LEU A 267 -1.99 -8.78 14.88
CA LEU A 267 -1.29 -10.00 14.45
C LEU A 267 -1.16 -11.02 15.59
N GLN A 268 -0.89 -10.56 16.81
CA GLN A 268 -0.79 -11.41 18.01
C GLN A 268 -2.13 -12.00 18.46
N ALA A 269 -3.24 -11.35 18.11
CA ALA A 269 -4.60 -11.81 18.40
C ALA A 269 -5.17 -12.75 17.32
N LEU A 270 -4.46 -12.97 16.21
CA LEU A 270 -4.89 -13.93 15.19
C LEU A 270 -4.88 -15.36 15.76
N PRO A 271 -5.87 -16.21 15.39
CA PRO A 271 -5.86 -17.61 15.77
C PRO A 271 -4.56 -18.28 15.28
N SER A 272 -3.94 -19.09 16.13
CA SER A 272 -2.84 -19.94 15.70
C SER A 272 -3.33 -20.84 14.57
N THR A 273 -2.74 -20.70 13.38
CA THR A 273 -3.00 -21.65 12.30
C THR A 273 -2.19 -22.90 12.61
N ALA A 274 -2.90 -23.94 13.08
CA ALA A 274 -2.33 -25.28 13.21
C ALA A 274 -1.91 -25.85 11.84
#